data_e52ced40980fe751162e47aa27d1f6d1
#
_entry.id   e52ced40980fe751162e47aa27d1f6d1
#
_cell.length_a   1.000
_cell.length_b   1.000
_cell.length_c   1.000
_cell.angle_alpha   90.00
_cell.angle_beta   90.00
_cell.angle_gamma   90.00
#
_symmetry.space_group_name_H-M   'P 1'
#
loop_
_entity.id
_entity.type
_entity.pdbx_description
1 polymer ?
#
loop_
_entity_poly.entity_id
_entity_poly.type
_entity_poly.pdbx_seq_one_letter_code
_entity_poly.pdbx_strand_id
1 'polypeptide(L)'
;LAQILRRYCGGWARVSIDQNFVLRWIRNEHLTALFSELEPLGLAETEAGKLYDVTSCPGAETCQLGISASRGLSRALEARFKETGLSGSDIEDVRIKISGCPNSCGQHHIADIGFFGGARKVHDHLAPHFQLLLGGMTDEGKAQFGQPVLKLPSRRIPDAVVRMLELYRQDRQS
;
A
#
# COMPACT_ATOMS: atom_id res chain seq x y z
N LEU A 1 -18.43 -13.84 -2.18
CA LEU A 1 -17.16 -14.35 -2.72
C LEU A 1 -17.13 -15.88 -2.85
N ALA A 2 -17.41 -16.68 -1.80
CA ALA A 2 -17.30 -18.16 -1.87
C ALA A 2 -18.11 -18.80 -3.01
N GLN A 3 -19.30 -18.29 -3.32
CA GLN A 3 -20.11 -18.79 -4.46
C GLN A 3 -19.46 -18.44 -5.81
N ILE A 4 -18.90 -17.25 -5.93
CA ILE A 4 -18.15 -16.81 -7.12
C ILE A 4 -16.94 -17.70 -7.34
N LEU A 5 -16.16 -17.96 -6.29
CA LEU A 5 -15.00 -18.86 -6.39
C LEU A 5 -15.36 -20.26 -6.85
N ARG A 6 -16.46 -20.85 -6.33
CA ARG A 6 -16.95 -22.17 -6.76
C ARG A 6 -17.35 -22.18 -8.24
N ARG A 7 -17.96 -21.11 -8.71
CA ARG A 7 -18.43 -20.99 -10.10
C ARG A 7 -17.29 -20.86 -11.11
N TYR A 8 -16.29 -20.02 -10.79
CA TYR A 8 -15.28 -19.61 -11.77
C TYR A 8 -13.92 -20.27 -11.61
N CYS A 9 -13.53 -20.69 -10.42
CA CYS A 9 -12.19 -21.23 -10.15
C CYS A 9 -12.18 -22.45 -9.20
N GLY A 10 -13.26 -23.26 -9.23
CA GLY A 10 -13.34 -24.51 -8.46
C GLY A 10 -13.33 -24.34 -6.94
N GLY A 11 -13.65 -23.15 -6.43
CA GLY A 11 -13.69 -22.84 -5.00
C GLY A 11 -12.35 -22.40 -4.41
N TRP A 12 -11.31 -22.22 -5.22
CA TRP A 12 -9.96 -21.90 -4.76
C TRP A 12 -9.62 -20.43 -5.01
N ALA A 13 -9.05 -19.78 -4.00
CA ALA A 13 -8.37 -18.50 -4.12
C ALA A 13 -7.02 -18.57 -3.40
N ARG A 14 -6.07 -17.77 -3.82
CA ARG A 14 -4.82 -17.51 -3.08
C ARG A 14 -4.83 -16.07 -2.59
N VAL A 15 -4.04 -15.80 -1.56
CA VAL A 15 -3.74 -14.43 -1.13
C VAL A 15 -2.31 -14.10 -1.54
N SER A 16 -2.09 -12.86 -1.98
CA SER A 16 -0.76 -12.34 -2.26
C SER A 16 -0.14 -11.69 -1.03
N ILE A 17 1.17 -11.43 -1.09
CA ILE A 17 1.88 -10.65 -0.07
C ILE A 17 1.43 -9.19 -0.04
N ASP A 18 0.78 -8.70 -1.09
CA ASP A 18 0.22 -7.37 -1.21
C ASP A 18 -1.26 -7.30 -0.76
N GLN A 19 -1.71 -8.37 -0.04
CA GLN A 19 -3.04 -8.47 0.57
C GLN A 19 -4.20 -8.55 -0.44
N ASN A 20 -3.92 -8.97 -1.67
CA ASN A 20 -4.91 -9.18 -2.72
C ASN A 20 -5.32 -10.65 -2.86
N PHE A 21 -6.52 -10.89 -3.40
CA PHE A 21 -6.94 -12.22 -3.83
C PHE A 21 -6.44 -12.53 -5.24
N VAL A 22 -5.88 -13.72 -5.44
CA VAL A 22 -5.46 -14.21 -6.75
C VAL A 22 -6.39 -15.34 -7.16
N LEU A 23 -7.21 -15.10 -8.17
CA LEU A 23 -8.11 -16.06 -8.77
C LEU A 23 -7.41 -16.68 -10.00
N ARG A 24 -7.27 -18.00 -10.00
CA ARG A 24 -6.51 -18.71 -11.05
C ARG A 24 -7.43 -19.51 -11.95
N TRP A 25 -6.94 -19.75 -13.17
CA TRP A 25 -7.60 -20.62 -14.15
C TRP A 25 -8.97 -20.11 -14.62
N ILE A 26 -9.17 -18.78 -14.58
CA ILE A 26 -10.36 -18.15 -15.13
C ILE A 26 -10.27 -18.17 -16.65
N ARG A 27 -11.32 -18.66 -17.30
CA ARG A 27 -11.41 -18.62 -18.76
C ARG A 27 -11.68 -17.18 -19.22
N ASN A 28 -11.04 -16.76 -20.31
CA ASN A 28 -11.16 -15.38 -20.82
C ASN A 28 -12.61 -14.96 -21.07
N GLU A 29 -13.46 -15.89 -21.53
CA GLU A 29 -14.88 -15.68 -21.77
C GLU A 29 -15.69 -15.31 -20.51
N HIS A 30 -15.16 -15.63 -19.33
CA HIS A 30 -15.81 -15.38 -18.04
C HIS A 30 -15.33 -14.09 -17.35
N LEU A 31 -14.29 -13.41 -17.85
CA LEU A 31 -13.69 -12.27 -17.17
C LEU A 31 -14.68 -11.13 -16.93
N THR A 32 -15.47 -10.75 -17.93
CA THR A 32 -16.46 -9.68 -17.79
C THR A 32 -17.54 -10.03 -16.77
N ALA A 33 -18.06 -11.26 -16.83
CA ALA A 33 -19.09 -11.70 -15.88
C ALA A 33 -18.56 -11.77 -14.45
N LEU A 34 -17.33 -12.28 -14.27
CA LEU A 34 -16.63 -12.32 -12.99
C LEU A 34 -16.44 -10.90 -12.41
N PHE A 35 -15.97 -9.97 -13.24
CA PHE A 35 -15.79 -8.57 -12.85
C PHE A 35 -17.09 -7.97 -12.31
N SER A 36 -18.20 -8.12 -13.06
CA SER A 36 -19.51 -7.61 -12.67
C SER A 36 -20.06 -8.24 -11.37
N GLU A 37 -19.67 -9.48 -11.05
CA GLU A 37 -20.04 -10.13 -9.79
C GLU A 37 -19.14 -9.71 -8.61
N LEU A 38 -17.90 -9.29 -8.87
CA LEU A 38 -16.95 -8.81 -7.85
C LEU A 38 -17.17 -7.33 -7.49
N GLU A 39 -17.62 -6.52 -8.46
CA GLU A 39 -17.82 -5.09 -8.29
C GLU A 39 -18.73 -4.72 -7.10
N PRO A 40 -19.94 -5.30 -6.94
CA PRO A 40 -20.80 -5.00 -5.79
C PRO A 40 -20.25 -5.48 -4.44
N LEU A 41 -19.17 -6.30 -4.46
CA LEU A 41 -18.46 -6.73 -3.26
C LEU A 41 -17.25 -5.82 -2.92
N GLY A 42 -16.97 -4.79 -3.73
CA GLY A 42 -15.80 -3.94 -3.61
C GLY A 42 -14.49 -4.68 -3.89
N LEU A 43 -14.52 -5.73 -4.73
CA LEU A 43 -13.37 -6.57 -5.05
C LEU A 43 -12.95 -6.50 -6.53
N ALA A 44 -13.44 -5.51 -7.26
CA ALA A 44 -13.15 -5.29 -8.67
C ALA A 44 -12.30 -4.03 -8.92
N GLU A 45 -11.60 -3.53 -7.91
CA GLU A 45 -10.66 -2.44 -8.07
C GLU A 45 -9.50 -2.85 -8.99
N THR A 46 -9.16 -1.99 -9.97
CA THR A 46 -8.16 -2.29 -11.00
C THR A 46 -6.74 -1.87 -10.61
N GLU A 47 -6.53 -1.56 -9.35
CA GLU A 47 -5.31 -0.93 -8.82
C GLU A 47 -4.29 -1.93 -8.26
N ALA A 48 -4.53 -3.24 -8.39
CA ALA A 48 -3.62 -4.26 -7.86
C ALA A 48 -2.19 -4.09 -8.40
N GLY A 49 -1.22 -3.96 -7.48
CA GLY A 49 0.19 -3.73 -7.79
C GLY A 49 0.53 -2.31 -8.24
N LYS A 50 -0.40 -1.35 -8.16
CA LYS A 50 -0.20 0.04 -8.53
C LYS A 50 -0.12 0.96 -7.32
N LEU A 51 0.06 2.27 -7.56
CA LEU A 51 0.21 3.30 -6.54
C LEU A 51 -0.90 3.29 -5.47
N TYR A 52 -2.13 2.99 -5.86
CA TYR A 52 -3.28 2.94 -4.95
C TYR A 52 -3.36 1.65 -4.14
N ASP A 53 -2.62 0.61 -4.50
CA ASP A 53 -2.54 -0.66 -3.76
C ASP A 53 -1.57 -0.56 -2.58
N VAL A 54 -1.91 0.28 -1.61
CA VAL A 54 -1.08 0.54 -0.44
C VAL A 54 -1.16 -0.61 0.55
N THR A 55 -0.10 -1.40 0.63
CA THR A 55 -0.03 -2.51 1.59
C THR A 55 0.20 -1.99 3.01
N SER A 56 -0.63 -2.41 3.98
CA SER A 56 -0.45 -2.01 5.38
C SER A 56 -0.69 -3.16 6.36
N CYS A 57 0.10 -3.23 7.42
CA CYS A 57 -0.18 -4.15 8.53
C CYS A 57 -1.36 -3.63 9.38
N PRO A 58 -1.93 -4.42 10.31
CA PRO A 58 -2.99 -3.97 11.20
C PRO A 58 -2.67 -2.71 12.01
N GLY A 59 -1.39 -2.53 12.41
CA GLY A 59 -0.97 -1.40 13.22
C GLY A 59 -1.67 -1.33 14.58
N ALA A 60 -1.66 -0.14 15.18
CA ALA A 60 -2.23 0.09 16.51
C ALA A 60 -3.77 -0.06 16.58
N GLU A 61 -4.45 -0.32 15.46
CA GLU A 61 -5.89 -0.57 15.47
C GLU A 61 -6.23 -1.90 16.16
N THR A 62 -5.44 -2.95 15.95
CA THR A 62 -5.70 -4.29 16.53
C THR A 62 -4.45 -5.00 17.02
N CYS A 63 -3.25 -4.54 16.68
CA CYS A 63 -2.00 -5.19 17.06
C CYS A 63 -1.49 -4.66 18.40
N GLN A 64 -1.24 -5.56 19.36
CA GLN A 64 -0.70 -5.21 20.70
C GLN A 64 0.71 -4.58 20.64
N LEU A 65 1.47 -4.87 19.57
CA LEU A 65 2.81 -4.31 19.34
C LEU A 65 2.78 -3.04 18.46
N GLY A 66 1.59 -2.67 17.97
CA GLY A 66 1.43 -1.51 17.07
C GLY A 66 1.66 -0.20 17.81
N ILE A 67 2.55 0.64 17.30
CA ILE A 67 2.84 1.98 17.85
C ILE A 67 1.98 3.04 17.16
N SER A 68 1.77 2.90 15.84
CA SER A 68 1.01 3.84 15.03
C SER A 68 -0.03 3.12 14.15
N ALA A 69 -1.09 3.83 13.77
CA ALA A 69 -2.19 3.32 12.97
C ALA A 69 -1.81 3.26 11.48
N SER A 70 -1.23 2.14 11.03
CA SER A 70 -0.81 1.94 9.64
C SER A 70 -1.98 1.92 8.66
N ARG A 71 -3.08 1.22 8.97
CA ARG A 71 -4.31 1.24 8.16
C ARG A 71 -4.93 2.63 8.05
N GLY A 72 -4.89 3.40 9.14
CA GLY A 72 -5.34 4.79 9.13
C GLY A 72 -4.51 5.65 8.17
N LEU A 73 -3.19 5.43 8.12
CA LEU A 73 -2.32 6.12 7.17
C LEU A 73 -2.58 5.66 5.73
N SER A 74 -2.78 4.36 5.47
CA SER A 74 -3.12 3.84 4.14
C SER A 74 -4.38 4.52 3.60
N ARG A 75 -5.47 4.49 4.37
CA ARG A 75 -6.72 5.17 3.99
C ARG A 75 -6.55 6.68 3.73
N ALA A 76 -5.72 7.35 4.53
CA ALA A 76 -5.45 8.77 4.34
C ALA A 76 -4.65 9.07 3.06
N LEU A 77 -3.72 8.20 2.69
CA LEU A 77 -2.99 8.29 1.42
C LEU A 77 -3.91 8.08 0.21
N GLU A 78 -4.70 7.01 0.23
CA GLU A 78 -5.67 6.71 -0.84
C GLU A 78 -6.68 7.85 -1.03
N ALA A 79 -7.23 8.39 0.07
CA ALA A 79 -8.12 9.54 0.02
C ALA A 79 -7.42 10.76 -0.60
N ARG A 80 -6.17 11.02 -0.20
CA ARG A 80 -5.40 12.16 -0.70
C ARG A 80 -5.04 12.02 -2.18
N PHE A 81 -4.71 10.81 -2.64
CA PHE A 81 -4.46 10.55 -4.06
C PHE A 81 -5.72 10.77 -4.91
N LYS A 82 -6.88 10.31 -4.43
CA LYS A 82 -8.17 10.56 -5.09
C LYS A 82 -8.52 12.04 -5.15
N GLU A 83 -8.31 12.79 -4.07
CA GLU A 83 -8.54 14.25 -4.01
C GLU A 83 -7.65 15.03 -4.99
N THR A 84 -6.39 14.64 -5.11
CA THR A 84 -5.44 15.33 -6.00
C THR A 84 -5.51 14.84 -7.45
N GLY A 85 -6.24 13.76 -7.72
CA GLY A 85 -6.27 13.12 -9.04
C GLY A 85 -4.88 12.59 -9.45
N LEU A 86 -4.04 12.22 -8.48
CA LEU A 86 -2.67 11.80 -8.72
C LEU A 86 -2.67 10.46 -9.47
N SER A 87 -2.36 10.51 -10.74
CA SER A 87 -2.31 9.35 -11.64
C SER A 87 -1.29 9.60 -12.75
N GLY A 88 -0.87 8.55 -13.41
CA GLY A 88 0.03 8.62 -14.57
C GLY A 88 0.94 7.40 -14.63
N SER A 89 1.24 6.94 -15.85
CA SER A 89 2.09 5.78 -16.11
C SER A 89 3.52 5.91 -15.56
N ASP A 90 3.95 7.11 -15.25
CA ASP A 90 5.26 7.45 -14.69
C ASP A 90 5.39 7.18 -13.19
N ILE A 91 4.26 7.07 -12.47
CA ILE A 91 4.20 6.83 -11.03
C ILE A 91 3.30 5.64 -10.64
N GLU A 92 2.58 5.04 -11.59
CA GLU A 92 1.60 3.99 -11.28
C GLU A 92 2.23 2.75 -10.64
N ASP A 93 3.50 2.45 -10.95
CA ASP A 93 4.23 1.29 -10.43
C ASP A 93 4.91 1.56 -9.06
N VAL A 94 4.78 2.76 -8.49
CA VAL A 94 5.37 3.08 -7.19
C VAL A 94 4.66 2.31 -6.08
N ARG A 95 5.40 1.47 -5.38
CA ARG A 95 4.89 0.63 -4.29
C ARG A 95 5.04 1.34 -2.95
N ILE A 96 3.92 1.45 -2.22
CA ILE A 96 3.90 2.01 -0.87
C ILE A 96 3.56 0.91 0.13
N LYS A 97 4.41 0.73 1.14
CA LYS A 97 4.20 -0.28 2.19
C LYS A 97 4.36 0.32 3.58
N ILE A 98 3.40 0.02 4.48
CA ILE A 98 3.30 0.66 5.78
C ILE A 98 3.25 -0.37 6.90
N SER A 99 4.13 -0.22 7.90
CA SER A 99 4.09 -1.00 9.13
C SER A 99 3.79 -0.08 10.33
N GLY A 100 2.98 -0.53 11.28
CA GLY A 100 2.63 0.22 12.48
C GLY A 100 3.76 0.30 13.52
N CYS A 101 4.84 -0.44 13.33
CA CYS A 101 6.04 -0.47 14.18
C CYS A 101 7.24 -1.00 13.38
N PRO A 102 8.46 -1.06 13.96
CA PRO A 102 9.66 -1.54 13.25
C PRO A 102 9.64 -3.03 12.85
N ASN A 103 8.69 -3.84 13.32
CA ASN A 103 8.65 -5.31 13.05
C ASN A 103 8.40 -5.68 11.58
N SER A 104 8.15 -4.72 10.70
CA SER A 104 8.07 -4.90 9.24
C SER A 104 6.99 -5.85 8.72
N CYS A 105 5.91 -6.08 9.46
CA CYS A 105 4.80 -6.93 9.00
C CYS A 105 4.12 -6.41 7.72
N GLY A 106 4.20 -5.11 7.43
CA GLY A 106 3.79 -4.49 6.16
C GLY A 106 4.89 -4.44 5.11
N GLN A 107 6.07 -5.04 5.38
CA GLN A 107 7.19 -5.14 4.43
C GLN A 107 7.75 -3.79 3.94
N HIS A 108 7.74 -2.78 4.79
CA HIS A 108 8.15 -1.41 4.44
C HIS A 108 9.60 -1.30 3.93
N HIS A 109 10.48 -2.25 4.25
CA HIS A 109 11.88 -2.21 3.83
C HIS A 109 12.08 -2.44 2.33
N ILE A 110 11.13 -3.11 1.65
CA ILE A 110 11.27 -3.51 0.24
C ILE A 110 10.37 -2.72 -0.71
N ALA A 111 9.81 -1.62 -0.22
CA ALA A 111 8.96 -0.73 -1.01
C ALA A 111 9.75 0.47 -1.54
N ASP A 112 9.31 1.02 -2.67
CA ASP A 112 9.86 2.28 -3.19
C ASP A 112 9.70 3.40 -2.16
N ILE A 113 8.52 3.45 -1.51
CA ILE A 113 8.22 4.31 -0.37
C ILE A 113 7.76 3.45 0.80
N GLY A 114 8.59 3.32 1.83
CA GLY A 114 8.31 2.54 3.02
C GLY A 114 8.05 3.42 4.25
N PHE A 115 7.12 2.99 5.11
CA PHE A 115 6.86 3.66 6.39
C PHE A 115 6.82 2.66 7.53
N PHE A 116 7.47 2.98 8.66
CA PHE A 116 7.18 2.29 9.91
C PHE A 116 6.88 3.23 11.05
N GLY A 117 5.90 2.84 11.86
CA GLY A 117 5.35 3.63 12.94
C GLY A 117 6.29 3.76 14.13
N GLY A 118 6.22 4.92 14.75
CA GLY A 118 6.86 5.27 16.00
C GLY A 118 6.07 6.37 16.69
N ALA A 119 6.52 6.75 17.87
CA ALA A 119 5.96 7.88 18.61
C ALA A 119 7.08 8.85 18.98
N ARG A 120 6.74 10.13 19.03
CA ARG A 120 7.63 11.18 19.53
C ARG A 120 6.91 11.98 20.59
N LYS A 121 7.60 12.23 21.69
CA LYS A 121 7.08 13.13 22.73
C LYS A 121 7.12 14.57 22.21
N VAL A 122 5.96 15.22 22.19
CA VAL A 122 5.80 16.63 21.87
C VAL A 122 5.12 17.29 23.07
N HIS A 123 5.84 18.12 23.79
CA HIS A 123 5.45 18.58 25.13
C HIS A 123 5.17 17.35 26.02
N ASP A 124 3.97 17.23 26.58
CA ASP A 124 3.58 16.13 27.46
C ASP A 124 2.77 15.02 26.78
N HIS A 125 2.63 15.08 25.45
CA HIS A 125 1.87 14.12 24.68
C HIS A 125 2.73 13.30 23.74
N LEU A 126 2.38 12.03 23.53
CA LEU A 126 2.97 11.19 22.49
C LEU A 126 2.24 11.45 21.16
N ALA A 127 2.97 12.00 20.21
CA ALA A 127 2.45 12.21 18.86
C ALA A 127 2.88 11.07 17.94
N PRO A 128 1.96 10.46 17.18
CA PRO A 128 2.28 9.40 16.23
C PRO A 128 3.11 9.96 15.07
N HIS A 129 4.21 9.25 14.80
CA HIS A 129 5.13 9.55 13.69
C HIS A 129 5.40 8.28 12.91
N PHE A 130 5.88 8.44 11.68
CA PHE A 130 6.43 7.35 10.89
C PHE A 130 7.83 7.71 10.41
N GLN A 131 8.71 6.73 10.40
CA GLN A 131 9.98 6.79 9.70
C GLN A 131 9.71 6.52 8.23
N LEU A 132 10.14 7.43 7.36
CA LEU A 132 10.15 7.26 5.91
C LEU A 132 11.42 6.53 5.49
N LEU A 133 11.26 5.53 4.62
CA LEU A 133 12.33 4.86 3.88
C LEU A 133 12.08 5.04 2.37
N LEU A 134 13.14 5.17 1.59
CA LEU A 134 13.07 5.28 0.13
C LEU A 134 14.00 4.29 -0.55
N GLY A 135 13.63 3.83 -1.74
CA GLY A 135 14.48 3.05 -2.63
C GLY A 135 14.61 1.57 -2.27
N GLY A 136 13.61 0.99 -1.59
CA GLY A 136 13.51 -0.45 -1.45
C GLY A 136 13.09 -1.09 -2.77
N MET A 137 13.62 -2.27 -3.09
CA MET A 137 13.24 -3.02 -4.28
C MET A 137 13.39 -4.52 -4.09
N THR A 138 12.63 -5.30 -4.87
CA THR A 138 12.71 -6.75 -4.96
C THR A 138 12.49 -7.19 -6.40
N ASP A 139 13.30 -6.68 -7.31
CA ASP A 139 13.23 -7.04 -8.71
C ASP A 139 14.06 -8.31 -8.99
N GLU A 140 13.79 -8.97 -10.12
CA GLU A 140 14.48 -10.20 -10.48
C GLU A 140 16.01 -9.99 -10.54
N GLY A 141 16.71 -10.70 -9.67
CA GLY A 141 18.18 -10.59 -9.55
C GLY A 141 18.70 -9.38 -8.76
N LYS A 142 17.82 -8.53 -8.23
CA LYS A 142 18.18 -7.37 -7.40
C LYS A 142 17.26 -7.24 -6.21
N ALA A 143 17.82 -7.18 -5.01
CA ALA A 143 17.08 -6.86 -3.79
C ALA A 143 17.83 -5.79 -3.00
N GLN A 144 17.11 -4.77 -2.56
CA GLN A 144 17.65 -3.67 -1.76
C GLN A 144 16.66 -3.22 -0.72
N PHE A 145 17.14 -2.98 0.49
CA PHE A 145 16.33 -2.34 1.51
C PHE A 145 16.31 -0.81 1.33
N GLY A 146 15.12 -0.24 1.50
CA GLY A 146 14.94 1.21 1.54
C GLY A 146 15.79 1.86 2.63
N GLN A 147 16.35 3.01 2.31
CA GLN A 147 17.18 3.79 3.22
C GLN A 147 16.31 4.72 4.08
N PRO A 148 16.53 4.77 5.40
CA PRO A 148 15.84 5.72 6.26
C PRO A 148 16.19 7.16 5.90
N VAL A 149 15.18 7.99 5.64
CA VAL A 149 15.37 9.40 5.23
C VAL A 149 15.06 10.34 6.40
N LEU A 150 13.80 10.33 6.86
CA LEU A 150 13.36 11.23 7.93
C LEU A 150 12.12 10.71 8.65
N LYS A 151 11.83 11.29 9.82
CA LYS A 151 10.60 11.01 10.58
C LYS A 151 9.57 12.10 10.33
N LEU A 152 8.36 11.69 9.97
CA LEU A 152 7.23 12.58 9.69
C LEU A 152 6.09 12.39 10.70
N PRO A 153 5.47 13.48 11.18
CA PRO A 153 4.19 13.39 11.87
C PRO A 153 3.13 12.75 10.97
N SER A 154 2.33 11.83 11.48
CA SER A 154 1.36 11.05 10.70
C SER A 154 0.45 11.93 9.82
N ARG A 155 0.00 13.07 10.35
CA ARG A 155 -0.87 14.01 9.64
C ARG A 155 -0.24 14.67 8.40
N ARG A 156 1.11 14.73 8.35
CA ARG A 156 1.83 15.40 7.26
C ARG A 156 2.20 14.46 6.11
N ILE A 157 2.06 13.16 6.33
CA ILE A 157 2.54 12.15 5.38
C ILE A 157 1.76 12.19 4.05
N PRO A 158 0.42 12.28 4.01
CA PRO A 158 -0.27 12.30 2.73
C PRO A 158 0.18 13.45 1.81
N ASP A 159 0.29 14.66 2.33
CA ASP A 159 0.78 15.82 1.55
C ASP A 159 2.25 15.67 1.17
N ALA A 160 3.08 15.11 2.05
CA ALA A 160 4.49 14.89 1.77
C ALA A 160 4.69 13.86 0.65
N VAL A 161 3.90 12.77 0.63
CA VAL A 161 3.97 11.75 -0.41
C VAL A 161 3.52 12.32 -1.76
N VAL A 162 2.42 13.07 -1.80
CA VAL A 162 1.99 13.75 -3.04
C VAL A 162 3.10 14.62 -3.60
N ARG A 163 3.70 15.48 -2.78
CA ARG A 163 4.81 16.35 -3.20
C ARG A 163 6.04 15.58 -3.67
N MET A 164 6.38 14.46 -3.00
CA MET A 164 7.50 13.61 -3.44
C MET A 164 7.22 12.99 -4.80
N LEU A 165 6.01 12.51 -5.05
CA LEU A 165 5.63 11.92 -6.33
C LEU A 165 5.57 12.96 -7.46
N GLU A 166 5.10 14.19 -7.16
CA GLU A 166 5.15 15.32 -8.11
C GLU A 166 6.59 15.70 -8.44
N LEU A 167 7.48 15.79 -7.45
CA LEU A 167 8.90 16.05 -7.65
C LEU A 167 9.56 14.95 -8.49
N TYR A 168 9.32 13.68 -8.12
CA TYR A 168 9.83 12.53 -8.86
C TYR A 168 9.41 12.56 -10.32
N ARG A 169 8.16 12.93 -10.59
CA ARG A 169 7.63 13.10 -11.95
C ARG A 169 8.35 14.21 -12.73
N GLN A 170 8.67 15.33 -12.08
CA GLN A 170 9.38 16.45 -12.70
C GLN A 170 10.84 16.10 -13.00
N ASP A 171 11.52 15.42 -12.08
CA ASP A 171 12.94 15.13 -12.16
C ASP A 171 13.24 13.81 -12.90
N ARG A 172 12.26 12.96 -13.12
CA ARG A 172 12.38 11.76 -13.94
C ARG A 172 12.46 12.14 -15.42
N GLN A 173 13.57 12.72 -15.80
CA GLN A 173 13.91 12.86 -17.21
C GLN A 173 14.41 11.49 -17.70
N SER A 174 13.76 11.03 -18.74
CA SER A 174 14.00 9.80 -19.49
C SER A 174 15.44 9.64 -19.96
#